data_a86fbba13e16a8578a04cc25588a8d5c
#
_entry.id   a86fbba13e16a8578a04cc25588a8d5c
#
_cell.length_a   1.000
_cell.length_b   1.000
_cell.length_c   1.000
_cell.angle_alpha   90.00
_cell.angle_beta   90.00
_cell.angle_gamma   90.00
#
_symmetry.space_group_name_H-M   'P 1'
#
loop_
_entity.id
_entity.type
_entity.pdbx_description
1 polymer ?
#
loop_
_entity_poly.entity_id
_entity_poly.type
_entity_poly.pdbx_seq_one_letter_code
_entity_poly.pdbx_strand_id
1 'polypeptide(L)'
;MTTDIHHPEGATGAGAPRLIGLDVTRAIALIGVVVMNYHGFLNDPATGNGRWSRFFHVFTGPLSTRFAATFVLVAGIGTALLAAGTLNKMSGTSHGTLRLRLARRGTVLIVGGYFLNMAWPGTILFFYGAYFLLSALIITLRTRYIAVVGALSATAAVALALWESSRRSAGHSTAWLLPYEIHSAQDLLCRIFLSYTHPVFPWFAFFCTGIILGRNLRNLIHFRTQLTVVCVTILMCTYGLATILSSTGQRDNRVVFVLTTMDPFSHGLFYILSTASIALLAFLIINQTAERFASTKLVMTLRRSGQMTLTLYLAHVLVFYILVKWSDLIGATGLDTSLTFAVCFWIFGISATSLWHHHFGRGPIERLYRLIGG
;
A
#
# COMPACT_ATOMS: atom_id res chain seq x y z
N MET A 1 -63.24 3.10 17.59
CA MET A 1 -62.36 3.76 16.62
C MET A 1 -60.95 3.62 17.17
N THR A 2 -60.32 2.50 16.88
CA THR A 2 -58.96 2.16 17.29
C THR A 2 -58.07 2.39 16.08
N THR A 3 -57.19 3.36 16.18
CA THR A 3 -56.17 3.67 15.17
C THR A 3 -54.98 2.75 15.36
N ASP A 4 -54.79 1.82 14.43
CA ASP A 4 -53.61 0.98 14.26
C ASP A 4 -52.41 1.85 13.87
N ILE A 5 -51.41 1.89 14.76
CA ILE A 5 -50.11 2.48 14.49
C ILE A 5 -49.28 1.38 13.81
N HIS A 6 -49.13 1.49 12.47
CA HIS A 6 -48.18 0.69 11.73
C HIS A 6 -46.74 1.05 12.16
N HIS A 7 -46.09 0.12 12.84
CA HIS A 7 -44.64 0.09 12.97
C HIS A 7 -44.04 -0.45 11.67
N PRO A 8 -43.10 0.22 11.03
CA PRO A 8 -42.34 -0.38 9.95
C PRO A 8 -41.26 -1.31 10.55
N GLU A 9 -41.57 -2.59 10.58
CA GLU A 9 -40.55 -3.64 10.72
C GLU A 9 -39.71 -3.66 9.43
N GLY A 10 -38.37 -3.60 9.58
CA GLY A 10 -37.49 -3.89 8.46
C GLY A 10 -36.20 -3.10 8.36
N ALA A 11 -35.44 -2.99 9.46
CA ALA A 11 -34.04 -2.57 9.35
C ALA A 11 -33.11 -3.59 10.05
N THR A 12 -33.14 -4.83 9.54
CA THR A 12 -32.15 -5.84 9.93
C THR A 12 -30.87 -5.61 9.16
N GLY A 13 -29.77 -5.27 9.87
CA GLY A 13 -28.43 -5.40 9.37
C GLY A 13 -27.74 -4.15 8.85
N ALA A 14 -27.94 -2.97 9.41
CA ALA A 14 -27.07 -1.82 9.17
C ALA A 14 -25.69 -2.08 9.79
N GLY A 15 -24.81 -2.73 9.01
CA GLY A 15 -23.37 -2.73 9.32
C GLY A 15 -22.88 -1.28 9.43
N ALA A 16 -21.94 -1.02 10.36
CA ALA A 16 -21.36 0.30 10.58
C ALA A 16 -21.09 1.03 9.24
N PRO A 17 -21.42 2.33 9.12
CA PRO A 17 -21.31 3.05 7.86
C PRO A 17 -19.89 2.87 7.31
N ARG A 18 -19.81 2.33 6.09
CA ARG A 18 -18.54 2.14 5.40
C ARG A 18 -17.99 3.51 5.06
N LEU A 19 -16.74 3.74 5.43
CA LEU A 19 -16.04 4.98 5.13
C LEU A 19 -15.75 5.04 3.63
N ILE A 20 -16.49 5.91 2.94
CA ILE A 20 -16.38 6.10 1.48
C ILE A 20 -14.95 6.48 1.09
N GLY A 21 -14.34 7.41 1.84
CA GLY A 21 -13.00 7.89 1.59
C GLY A 21 -11.93 6.80 1.65
N LEU A 22 -12.08 5.81 2.53
CA LEU A 22 -11.16 4.69 2.63
C LEU A 22 -11.18 3.81 1.35
N ASP A 23 -12.37 3.47 0.87
CA ASP A 23 -12.51 2.66 -0.34
C ASP A 23 -12.01 3.45 -1.58
N VAL A 24 -12.30 4.75 -1.67
CA VAL A 24 -11.81 5.62 -2.76
C VAL A 24 -10.28 5.73 -2.71
N THR A 25 -9.69 5.89 -1.52
CA THR A 25 -8.23 5.94 -1.39
C THR A 25 -7.58 4.63 -1.85
N ARG A 26 -8.19 3.48 -1.53
CA ARG A 26 -7.72 2.17 -2.05
C ARG A 26 -7.75 2.12 -3.57
N ALA A 27 -8.83 2.58 -4.19
CA ALA A 27 -8.95 2.61 -5.65
C ALA A 27 -7.86 3.48 -6.28
N ILE A 28 -7.69 4.73 -5.81
CA ILE A 28 -6.71 5.67 -6.36
C ILE A 28 -5.28 5.15 -6.14
N ALA A 29 -4.98 4.62 -4.96
CA ALA A 29 -3.67 4.02 -4.69
C ALA A 29 -3.40 2.82 -5.62
N LEU A 30 -4.40 1.96 -5.86
CA LEU A 30 -4.26 0.84 -6.80
C LEU A 30 -4.10 1.31 -8.25
N ILE A 31 -4.82 2.37 -8.65
CA ILE A 31 -4.64 2.97 -9.99
C ILE A 31 -3.17 3.35 -10.18
N GLY A 32 -2.59 4.05 -9.22
CA GLY A 32 -1.18 4.43 -9.29
C GLY A 32 -0.23 3.23 -9.28
N VAL A 33 -0.48 2.21 -8.46
CA VAL A 33 0.33 0.98 -8.43
C VAL A 33 0.33 0.28 -9.80
N VAL A 34 -0.83 0.15 -10.44
CA VAL A 34 -0.95 -0.49 -11.76
C VAL A 34 -0.24 0.33 -12.85
N VAL A 35 -0.39 1.66 -12.84
CA VAL A 35 0.33 2.54 -13.76
C VAL A 35 1.84 2.37 -13.63
N MET A 36 2.35 2.37 -12.39
CA MET A 36 3.78 2.18 -12.13
C MET A 36 4.26 0.78 -12.53
N ASN A 37 3.46 -0.25 -12.28
CA ASN A 37 3.78 -1.62 -12.67
C ASN A 37 3.88 -1.76 -14.18
N TYR A 38 2.88 -1.30 -14.93
CA TYR A 38 2.92 -1.37 -16.40
C TYR A 38 4.07 -0.54 -16.98
N HIS A 39 4.36 0.62 -16.40
CA HIS A 39 5.53 1.40 -16.81
C HIS A 39 6.84 0.63 -16.57
N GLY A 40 6.97 -0.06 -15.43
CA GLY A 40 8.16 -0.87 -15.14
C GLY A 40 8.38 -2.05 -16.06
N PHE A 41 7.30 -2.63 -16.61
CA PHE A 41 7.38 -3.82 -17.47
C PHE A 41 7.28 -3.56 -18.97
N LEU A 42 6.73 -2.41 -19.39
CA LEU A 42 6.53 -2.04 -20.79
C LEU A 42 7.44 -0.92 -21.27
N ASN A 43 8.16 -0.24 -20.37
CA ASN A 43 9.07 0.81 -20.76
C ASN A 43 10.38 0.21 -21.26
N ASP A 44 10.71 0.47 -22.56
CA ASP A 44 12.02 0.15 -23.09
C ASP A 44 13.01 1.25 -22.71
N PRO A 45 14.10 0.94 -21.98
CA PRO A 45 15.12 1.91 -21.62
C PRO A 45 15.76 2.63 -22.82
N ALA A 46 15.76 1.98 -24.01
CA ALA A 46 16.32 2.55 -25.22
C ALA A 46 15.47 3.70 -25.80
N THR A 47 14.16 3.76 -25.47
CA THR A 47 13.23 4.71 -26.11
C THR A 47 12.82 5.88 -25.21
N GLY A 48 13.20 5.90 -23.91
CA GLY A 48 12.50 6.74 -22.95
C GLY A 48 13.33 7.63 -22.04
N ASN A 49 14.08 8.62 -22.57
CA ASN A 49 14.79 9.61 -21.73
C ASN A 49 14.05 10.95 -21.55
N GLY A 50 12.78 11.04 -21.94
CA GLY A 50 11.98 12.25 -21.82
C GLY A 50 11.68 12.64 -20.37
N ARG A 51 11.31 13.93 -20.16
CA ARG A 51 10.94 14.47 -18.83
C ARG A 51 9.82 13.66 -18.17
N TRP A 52 8.83 13.26 -18.93
CA TRP A 52 7.68 12.48 -18.42
C TRP A 52 8.08 11.04 -18.12
N SER A 53 8.96 10.41 -18.93
CA SER A 53 9.47 9.07 -18.63
C SER A 53 10.23 9.04 -17.31
N ARG A 54 11.04 10.05 -17.02
CA ARG A 54 11.72 10.20 -15.73
C ARG A 54 10.74 10.44 -14.57
N PHE A 55 9.68 11.21 -14.79
CA PHE A 55 8.67 11.48 -13.76
C PHE A 55 7.90 10.21 -13.35
N PHE A 56 7.55 9.37 -14.32
CA PHE A 56 6.86 8.11 -14.08
C PHE A 56 7.82 6.92 -13.86
N HIS A 57 9.12 7.15 -13.83
CA HIS A 57 10.08 6.06 -13.71
C HIS A 57 9.86 5.26 -12.41
N VAL A 58 9.67 3.93 -12.55
CA VAL A 58 9.23 3.07 -11.44
C VAL A 58 10.25 2.96 -10.31
N PHE A 59 11.54 3.10 -10.62
CA PHE A 59 12.61 2.97 -9.62
C PHE A 59 13.14 4.31 -9.12
N THR A 60 13.15 5.35 -9.92
CA THR A 60 13.81 6.64 -9.60
C THR A 60 12.88 7.84 -9.64
N GLY A 61 11.67 7.68 -10.18
CA GLY A 61 10.72 8.78 -10.32
C GLY A 61 10.09 9.19 -8.99
N PRO A 62 9.63 10.44 -8.87
CA PRO A 62 9.05 10.97 -7.64
C PRO A 62 7.77 10.26 -7.20
N LEU A 63 7.06 9.60 -8.12
CA LEU A 63 5.85 8.82 -7.82
C LEU A 63 6.15 7.39 -7.38
N SER A 64 7.39 6.93 -7.59
CA SER A 64 7.80 5.58 -7.24
C SER A 64 7.52 5.30 -5.76
N THR A 65 6.97 4.13 -5.47
CA THR A 65 6.62 3.65 -4.13
C THR A 65 5.52 4.43 -3.38
N ARG A 66 5.17 5.66 -3.78
CA ARG A 66 4.23 6.53 -3.04
C ARG A 66 2.80 5.97 -3.05
N PHE A 67 2.36 5.45 -4.18
CA PHE A 67 1.06 4.79 -4.29
C PHE A 67 1.01 3.50 -3.47
N ALA A 68 2.07 2.70 -3.52
CA ALA A 68 2.18 1.49 -2.72
C ALA A 68 2.18 1.80 -1.21
N ALA A 69 2.90 2.84 -0.77
CA ALA A 69 2.91 3.26 0.64
C ALA A 69 1.53 3.75 1.10
N THR A 70 0.81 4.50 0.26
CA THR A 70 -0.58 4.89 0.53
C THR A 70 -1.47 3.65 0.66
N PHE A 71 -1.28 2.66 -0.20
CA PHE A 71 -2.04 1.41 -0.16
C PHE A 71 -1.73 0.60 1.11
N VAL A 72 -0.46 0.55 1.57
CA VAL A 72 -0.04 -0.07 2.84
C VAL A 72 -0.65 0.66 4.05
N LEU A 73 -0.61 2.00 4.06
CA LEU A 73 -1.23 2.82 5.11
C LEU A 73 -2.73 2.49 5.24
N VAL A 74 -3.44 2.45 4.11
CA VAL A 74 -4.88 2.16 4.07
C VAL A 74 -5.18 0.72 4.49
N ALA A 75 -4.29 -0.23 4.23
CA ALA A 75 -4.42 -1.60 4.75
C ALA A 75 -4.31 -1.63 6.28
N GLY A 76 -3.39 -0.85 6.87
CA GLY A 76 -3.29 -0.66 8.32
C GLY A 76 -4.57 -0.06 8.93
N ILE A 77 -5.14 0.99 8.30
CA ILE A 77 -6.43 1.57 8.69
C ILE A 77 -7.53 0.49 8.66
N GLY A 78 -7.61 -0.26 7.57
CA GLY A 78 -8.58 -1.34 7.40
C GLY A 78 -8.45 -2.44 8.46
N THR A 79 -7.22 -2.74 8.88
CA THR A 79 -6.93 -3.71 9.95
C THR A 79 -7.44 -3.21 11.31
N ALA A 80 -7.24 -1.93 11.64
CA ALA A 80 -7.77 -1.34 12.86
C ALA A 80 -9.31 -1.34 12.89
N LEU A 81 -9.94 -1.02 11.75
CA LEU A 81 -11.41 -1.05 11.63
C LEU A 81 -11.98 -2.47 11.72
N LEU A 82 -11.28 -3.45 11.15
CA LEU A 82 -11.64 -4.87 11.30
C LEU A 82 -11.58 -5.29 12.77
N ALA A 83 -10.52 -4.90 13.48
CA ALA A 83 -10.36 -5.19 14.90
C ALA A 83 -11.49 -4.58 15.73
N ALA A 84 -11.77 -3.29 15.54
CA ALA A 84 -12.87 -2.60 16.22
C ALA A 84 -14.23 -3.25 15.92
N GLY A 85 -14.52 -3.57 14.66
CA GLY A 85 -15.76 -4.22 14.25
C GLY A 85 -15.91 -5.65 14.81
N THR A 86 -14.81 -6.38 14.97
CA THR A 86 -14.82 -7.73 15.53
C THR A 86 -15.07 -7.70 17.06
N LEU A 87 -14.39 -6.80 17.77
CA LEU A 87 -14.51 -6.67 19.23
C LEU A 87 -15.87 -6.10 19.67
N ASN A 88 -16.47 -5.21 18.86
CA ASN A 88 -17.76 -4.60 19.20
C ASN A 88 -18.98 -5.50 18.90
N LYS A 89 -18.87 -6.43 17.94
CA LYS A 89 -20.02 -7.27 17.53
C LYS A 89 -20.27 -8.46 18.42
N MET A 90 -19.30 -8.88 19.19
CA MET A 90 -19.38 -10.10 19.99
C MET A 90 -18.90 -9.77 21.41
N SER A 91 -19.82 -9.47 22.31
CA SER A 91 -19.54 -9.48 23.75
C SER A 91 -19.04 -10.89 24.10
N GLY A 92 -17.72 -11.05 24.26
CA GLY A 92 -17.06 -12.34 24.53
C GLY A 92 -16.09 -12.85 23.45
N THR A 93 -15.92 -12.15 22.32
CA THR A 93 -14.91 -12.58 21.34
C THR A 93 -13.51 -12.40 21.91
N SER A 94 -12.82 -13.52 22.07
CA SER A 94 -11.44 -13.54 22.52
C SER A 94 -10.53 -12.78 21.57
N HIS A 95 -9.55 -12.06 22.11
CA HIS A 95 -8.44 -11.49 21.35
C HIS A 95 -7.76 -12.55 20.45
N GLY A 96 -7.80 -13.81 20.85
CA GLY A 96 -7.31 -14.96 20.06
C GLY A 96 -8.04 -15.12 18.72
N THR A 97 -9.35 -14.98 18.69
CA THR A 97 -10.14 -15.08 17.45
C THR A 97 -9.75 -13.98 16.45
N LEU A 98 -9.56 -12.74 16.93
CA LEU A 98 -9.10 -11.64 16.07
C LEU A 98 -7.70 -11.91 15.52
N ARG A 99 -6.77 -12.33 16.38
CA ARG A 99 -5.40 -12.68 15.98
C ARG A 99 -5.37 -13.82 14.96
N LEU A 100 -6.16 -14.87 15.19
CA LEU A 100 -6.27 -16.00 14.28
C LEU A 100 -6.83 -15.57 12.92
N ARG A 101 -7.83 -14.69 12.90
CA ARG A 101 -8.38 -14.12 11.66
C ARG A 101 -7.33 -13.35 10.86
N LEU A 102 -6.54 -12.49 11.52
CA LEU A 102 -5.45 -11.75 10.88
C LEU A 102 -4.35 -12.70 10.39
N ALA A 103 -3.99 -13.71 11.21
CA ALA A 103 -3.01 -14.71 10.83
C ALA A 103 -3.44 -15.50 9.60
N ARG A 104 -4.67 -16.02 9.55
CA ARG A 104 -5.22 -16.71 8.37
C ARG A 104 -5.17 -15.83 7.12
N ARG A 105 -5.56 -14.56 7.25
CA ARG A 105 -5.49 -13.57 6.15
C ARG A 105 -4.05 -13.36 5.68
N GLY A 106 -3.12 -13.23 6.61
CA GLY A 106 -1.71 -13.09 6.30
C GLY A 106 -1.15 -14.33 5.57
N THR A 107 -1.47 -15.53 6.06
CA THR A 107 -1.03 -16.79 5.44
C THR A 107 -1.57 -16.94 4.01
N VAL A 108 -2.85 -16.64 3.78
CA VAL A 108 -3.44 -16.69 2.42
C VAL A 108 -2.71 -15.74 1.47
N LEU A 109 -2.37 -14.53 1.94
CA LEU A 109 -1.65 -13.54 1.12
C LEU A 109 -0.18 -13.95 0.88
N ILE A 110 0.49 -14.57 1.87
CA ILE A 110 1.86 -15.08 1.67
C ILE A 110 1.84 -16.20 0.63
N VAL A 111 0.97 -17.18 0.81
CA VAL A 111 0.90 -18.34 -0.11
C VAL A 111 0.50 -17.87 -1.51
N GLY A 112 -0.58 -17.11 -1.66
CA GLY A 112 -1.01 -16.59 -2.95
C GLY A 112 0.02 -15.64 -3.58
N GLY A 113 0.65 -14.80 -2.76
CA GLY A 113 1.72 -13.90 -3.20
C GLY A 113 3.01 -14.62 -3.59
N TYR A 114 3.34 -15.73 -2.93
CA TYR A 114 4.48 -16.58 -3.31
C TYR A 114 4.29 -17.15 -4.73
N PHE A 115 3.14 -17.75 -5.01
CA PHE A 115 2.85 -18.24 -6.36
C PHE A 115 2.76 -17.11 -7.39
N LEU A 116 2.15 -15.98 -7.03
CA LEU A 116 2.11 -14.83 -7.93
C LEU A 116 3.50 -14.26 -8.20
N ASN A 117 4.42 -14.30 -7.24
CA ASN A 117 5.78 -13.81 -7.42
C ASN A 117 6.58 -14.62 -8.44
N MET A 118 6.24 -15.89 -8.68
CA MET A 118 6.85 -16.70 -9.75
C MET A 118 6.51 -16.14 -11.14
N ALA A 119 5.30 -15.59 -11.29
CA ALA A 119 4.85 -14.94 -12.52
C ALA A 119 5.14 -13.43 -12.53
N TRP A 120 4.99 -12.75 -11.40
CA TRP A 120 5.10 -11.31 -11.27
C TRP A 120 6.10 -10.93 -10.16
N PRO A 121 7.41 -10.89 -10.46
CA PRO A 121 8.43 -10.48 -9.50
C PRO A 121 8.15 -9.07 -8.96
N GLY A 122 8.20 -8.90 -7.63
CA GLY A 122 7.88 -7.62 -7.00
C GLY A 122 6.42 -7.45 -6.60
N THR A 123 5.60 -8.53 -6.64
CA THR A 123 4.24 -8.49 -6.12
C THR A 123 4.19 -8.03 -4.67
N ILE A 124 3.29 -7.09 -4.37
CA ILE A 124 3.10 -6.57 -3.01
C ILE A 124 2.34 -7.54 -2.10
N LEU A 125 1.58 -8.50 -2.65
CA LEU A 125 0.73 -9.42 -1.88
C LEU A 125 1.51 -10.22 -0.84
N PHE A 126 2.66 -10.69 -1.24
CA PHE A 126 3.57 -11.46 -0.42
C PHE A 126 3.99 -10.70 0.85
N PHE A 127 4.36 -9.42 0.69
CA PHE A 127 4.73 -8.54 1.80
C PHE A 127 3.51 -8.19 2.67
N TYR A 128 2.35 -7.99 2.07
CA TYR A 128 1.11 -7.77 2.80
C TYR A 128 0.78 -8.92 3.73
N GLY A 129 1.04 -10.16 3.28
CA GLY A 129 0.87 -11.33 4.14
C GLY A 129 1.71 -11.23 5.40
N ALA A 130 2.98 -10.82 5.29
CA ALA A 130 3.85 -10.59 6.44
C ALA A 130 3.33 -9.47 7.36
N TYR A 131 2.84 -8.34 6.79
CA TYR A 131 2.25 -7.27 7.61
C TYR A 131 1.02 -7.73 8.38
N PHE A 132 0.14 -8.54 7.78
CA PHE A 132 -1.02 -9.11 8.47
C PHE A 132 -0.61 -10.08 9.57
N LEU A 133 0.40 -10.95 9.35
CA LEU A 133 0.92 -11.85 10.38
C LEU A 133 1.50 -11.07 11.56
N LEU A 134 2.34 -10.08 11.30
CA LEU A 134 2.91 -9.22 12.34
C LEU A 134 1.82 -8.41 13.04
N SER A 135 0.80 -7.94 12.30
CA SER A 135 -0.33 -7.23 12.92
C SER A 135 -1.13 -8.11 13.86
N ALA A 136 -1.23 -9.41 13.61
CA ALA A 136 -1.90 -10.34 14.52
C ALA A 136 -1.26 -10.39 15.92
N LEU A 137 0.04 -10.12 16.00
CA LEU A 137 0.78 -10.06 17.27
C LEU A 137 0.52 -8.74 18.01
N ILE A 138 0.45 -7.62 17.29
CA ILE A 138 0.46 -6.28 17.89
C ILE A 138 -0.92 -5.60 17.97
N ILE A 139 -1.93 -6.10 17.24
CA ILE A 139 -3.21 -5.39 17.08
C ILE A 139 -3.97 -5.16 18.42
N THR A 140 -3.70 -5.96 19.42
CA THR A 140 -4.31 -5.82 20.75
C THR A 140 -3.52 -4.94 21.70
N LEU A 141 -2.30 -4.52 21.31
CA LEU A 141 -1.46 -3.64 22.13
C LEU A 141 -2.03 -2.22 22.18
N ARG A 142 -1.65 -1.46 23.21
CA ARG A 142 -1.95 -0.03 23.30
C ARG A 142 -1.30 0.72 22.14
N THR A 143 -1.93 1.79 21.68
CA THR A 143 -1.47 2.58 20.51
C THR A 143 -0.01 3.02 20.61
N ARG A 144 0.47 3.38 21.81
CA ARG A 144 1.87 3.74 22.04
C ARG A 144 2.87 2.63 21.68
N TYR A 145 2.53 1.38 21.95
CA TYR A 145 3.40 0.24 21.63
C TYR A 145 3.41 -0.06 20.13
N ILE A 146 2.28 0.16 19.44
CA ILE A 146 2.24 0.07 17.98
C ILE A 146 3.09 1.17 17.35
N ALA A 147 3.09 2.38 17.92
CA ALA A 147 3.97 3.46 17.48
C ALA A 147 5.46 3.10 17.68
N VAL A 148 5.80 2.50 18.84
CA VAL A 148 7.16 2.01 19.08
C VAL A 148 7.57 0.94 18.08
N VAL A 149 6.72 -0.04 17.79
CA VAL A 149 7.00 -1.08 16.78
C VAL A 149 7.20 -0.46 15.39
N GLY A 150 6.37 0.50 15.00
CA GLY A 150 6.55 1.23 13.74
C GLY A 150 7.88 2.01 13.70
N ALA A 151 8.22 2.70 14.78
CA ALA A 151 9.49 3.41 14.90
C ALA A 151 10.69 2.45 14.84
N LEU A 152 10.63 1.31 15.52
CA LEU A 152 11.67 0.27 15.45
C LEU A 152 11.83 -0.29 14.04
N SER A 153 10.72 -0.51 13.31
CA SER A 153 10.77 -0.93 11.90
C SER A 153 11.49 0.10 11.02
N ALA A 154 11.19 1.39 11.20
CA ALA A 154 11.86 2.47 10.48
C ALA A 154 13.35 2.59 10.85
N THR A 155 13.67 2.54 12.15
CA THR A 155 15.06 2.61 12.63
C THR A 155 15.90 1.42 12.16
N ALA A 156 15.31 0.21 12.16
CA ALA A 156 15.97 -0.98 11.64
C ALA A 156 16.33 -0.85 10.16
N ALA A 157 15.43 -0.26 9.35
CA ALA A 157 15.72 0.00 7.93
C ALA A 157 16.88 0.97 7.75
N VAL A 158 16.89 2.08 8.49
CA VAL A 158 17.99 3.06 8.44
C VAL A 158 19.32 2.44 8.90
N ALA A 159 19.30 1.67 10.00
CA ALA A 159 20.48 0.97 10.50
C ALA A 159 21.02 -0.04 9.48
N LEU A 160 20.13 -0.79 8.83
CA LEU A 160 20.50 -1.72 7.76
C LEU A 160 21.11 -1.00 6.55
N ALA A 161 20.53 0.13 6.11
CA ALA A 161 21.05 0.91 5.00
C ALA A 161 22.45 1.49 5.30
N LEU A 162 22.67 1.97 6.51
CA LEU A 162 23.99 2.44 6.96
C LEU A 162 24.99 1.29 7.03
N TRP A 163 24.60 0.16 7.59
CA TRP A 163 25.44 -1.04 7.67
C TRP A 163 25.81 -1.55 6.27
N GLU A 164 24.83 -1.68 5.37
CA GLU A 164 25.05 -2.10 3.99
C GLU A 164 26.00 -1.17 3.25
N SER A 165 25.80 0.14 3.37
CA SER A 165 26.70 1.16 2.82
C SER A 165 28.11 1.04 3.36
N SER A 166 28.27 0.76 4.67
CA SER A 166 29.57 0.54 5.30
C SER A 166 30.27 -0.71 4.77
N ARG A 167 29.52 -1.81 4.62
CA ARG A 167 30.07 -3.08 4.08
C ARG A 167 30.53 -2.93 2.64
N ARG A 168 29.74 -2.31 1.79
CA ARG A 168 30.08 -2.06 0.38
C ARG A 168 31.35 -1.19 0.27
N SER A 169 31.51 -0.18 1.10
CA SER A 169 32.71 0.66 1.10
C SER A 169 33.97 -0.06 1.57
N ALA A 170 33.82 -1.09 2.41
CA ALA A 170 34.90 -1.97 2.83
C ALA A 170 35.21 -3.09 1.81
N GLY A 171 34.60 -3.05 0.62
CA GLY A 171 34.79 -4.04 -0.44
C GLY A 171 34.06 -5.37 -0.22
N HIS A 172 33.16 -5.45 0.78
CA HIS A 172 32.40 -6.67 1.05
C HIS A 172 31.12 -6.72 0.24
N SER A 173 30.82 -7.87 -0.35
CA SER A 173 29.56 -8.09 -1.05
C SER A 173 28.37 -8.11 -0.07
N THR A 174 27.27 -7.44 -0.49
CA THR A 174 25.97 -7.48 0.18
C THR A 174 24.89 -8.12 -0.71
N ALA A 175 25.30 -8.78 -1.81
CA ALA A 175 24.38 -9.39 -2.78
C ALA A 175 23.43 -10.42 -2.16
N TRP A 176 23.84 -11.11 -1.10
CA TRP A 176 23.04 -12.07 -0.37
C TRP A 176 21.79 -11.45 0.31
N LEU A 177 21.76 -10.13 0.54
CA LEU A 177 20.58 -9.43 1.04
C LEU A 177 19.48 -9.31 -0.02
N LEU A 178 19.85 -9.36 -1.30
CA LEU A 178 18.95 -9.15 -2.44
C LEU A 178 18.87 -10.43 -3.29
N PRO A 179 18.38 -11.55 -2.74
CA PRO A 179 18.25 -12.76 -3.52
C PRO A 179 17.30 -12.52 -4.69
N TYR A 180 17.79 -12.69 -5.92
CA TYR A 180 16.97 -12.54 -7.13
C TYR A 180 15.92 -13.65 -7.21
N GLU A 181 16.31 -14.86 -6.81
CA GLU A 181 15.44 -16.03 -6.72
C GLU A 181 15.39 -16.53 -5.27
N ILE A 182 14.34 -17.24 -4.92
CA ILE A 182 14.13 -17.78 -3.58
C ILE A 182 14.45 -19.29 -3.62
N HIS A 183 15.66 -19.65 -3.23
CA HIS A 183 16.11 -21.05 -3.18
C HIS A 183 16.12 -21.61 -1.76
N SER A 184 16.07 -20.76 -0.74
CA SER A 184 16.17 -21.15 0.66
C SER A 184 15.20 -20.38 1.54
N ALA A 185 14.97 -20.88 2.77
CA ALA A 185 14.22 -20.14 3.79
C ALA A 185 14.93 -18.83 4.18
N GLN A 186 16.26 -18.79 4.10
CA GLN A 186 17.03 -17.57 4.36
C GLN A 186 16.74 -16.51 3.29
N ASP A 187 16.74 -16.89 2.00
CA ASP A 187 16.41 -15.96 0.91
C ASP A 187 15.00 -15.39 1.07
N LEU A 188 14.05 -16.26 1.45
CA LEU A 188 12.69 -15.85 1.73
C LEU A 188 12.61 -14.84 2.88
N LEU A 189 13.30 -15.08 3.98
CA LEU A 189 13.33 -14.17 5.12
C LEU A 189 14.03 -12.85 4.79
N CYS A 190 15.19 -12.91 4.11
CA CYS A 190 15.87 -11.69 3.64
C CYS A 190 14.95 -10.85 2.75
N ARG A 191 14.25 -11.49 1.81
CA ARG A 191 13.33 -10.81 0.90
C ARG A 191 12.14 -10.19 1.62
N ILE A 192 11.55 -10.89 2.61
CA ILE A 192 10.41 -10.37 3.38
C ILE A 192 10.82 -9.22 4.29
N PHE A 193 11.94 -9.34 4.99
CA PHE A 193 12.24 -8.43 6.09
C PHE A 193 13.21 -7.31 5.73
N LEU A 194 14.20 -7.57 4.87
CA LEU A 194 15.36 -6.70 4.73
C LEU A 194 15.45 -5.98 3.40
N SER A 195 14.99 -6.60 2.31
CA SER A 195 15.29 -6.13 0.96
C SER A 195 14.16 -6.36 -0.02
N TYR A 196 14.39 -5.97 -1.26
CA TYR A 196 13.43 -6.00 -2.35
C TYR A 196 12.45 -4.81 -2.34
N THR A 197 11.26 -4.97 -2.94
CA THR A 197 10.39 -3.81 -3.25
C THR A 197 9.66 -3.24 -2.04
N HIS A 198 9.19 -4.08 -1.12
CA HIS A 198 8.31 -3.69 -0.03
C HIS A 198 8.62 -4.45 1.28
N PRO A 199 9.91 -4.52 1.72
CA PRO A 199 10.27 -5.33 2.88
C PRO A 199 9.60 -4.81 4.16
N VAL A 200 9.54 -5.68 5.18
CA VAL A 200 8.98 -5.29 6.49
C VAL A 200 9.69 -4.04 7.02
N PHE A 201 11.00 -3.93 6.85
CA PHE A 201 11.77 -2.72 7.18
C PHE A 201 11.99 -1.87 5.93
N PRO A 202 11.41 -0.67 5.79
CA PRO A 202 10.62 0.13 6.76
C PRO A 202 9.08 0.02 6.59
N TRP A 203 8.57 -0.75 5.66
CA TRP A 203 7.17 -0.67 5.20
C TRP A 203 6.15 -0.98 6.30
N PHE A 204 6.53 -1.78 7.30
CA PHE A 204 5.65 -2.03 8.44
C PHE A 204 5.42 -0.78 9.30
N ALA A 205 6.32 0.20 9.25
CA ALA A 205 6.09 1.52 9.87
C ALA A 205 4.89 2.24 9.24
N PHE A 206 4.73 2.19 7.90
CA PHE A 206 3.56 2.76 7.22
C PHE A 206 2.27 2.02 7.58
N PHE A 207 2.34 0.70 7.72
CA PHE A 207 1.22 -0.11 8.16
C PHE A 207 0.81 0.21 9.61
N CYS A 208 1.78 0.32 10.53
CA CYS A 208 1.54 0.73 11.92
C CYS A 208 0.94 2.14 12.01
N THR A 209 1.44 3.09 11.21
CA THR A 209 0.87 4.44 11.09
C THR A 209 -0.60 4.36 10.65
N GLY A 210 -0.91 3.48 9.70
CA GLY A 210 -2.28 3.20 9.30
C GLY A 210 -3.15 2.63 10.43
N ILE A 211 -2.63 1.70 11.24
CA ILE A 211 -3.37 1.17 12.41
C ILE A 211 -3.66 2.29 13.41
N ILE A 212 -2.68 3.14 13.71
CA ILE A 212 -2.84 4.26 14.65
C ILE A 212 -3.90 5.23 14.14
N LEU A 213 -3.82 5.60 12.86
CA LEU A 213 -4.80 6.49 12.23
C LEU A 213 -6.21 5.86 12.25
N GLY A 214 -6.32 4.57 11.92
CA GLY A 214 -7.58 3.83 11.91
C GLY A 214 -8.26 3.75 13.28
N ARG A 215 -7.49 3.67 14.36
CA ARG A 215 -8.02 3.73 15.73
C ARG A 215 -8.59 5.10 16.10
N ASN A 216 -8.03 6.16 15.53
CA ASN A 216 -8.40 7.55 15.80
C ASN A 216 -9.31 8.15 14.71
N LEU A 217 -9.77 7.33 13.76
CA LEU A 217 -10.44 7.83 12.56
C LEU A 217 -11.72 8.61 12.85
N ARG A 218 -12.46 8.25 13.92
CA ARG A 218 -13.66 8.99 14.36
C ARG A 218 -13.35 10.44 14.75
N ASN A 219 -12.15 10.67 15.27
CA ASN A 219 -11.71 11.99 15.74
C ASN A 219 -10.87 12.73 14.68
N LEU A 220 -10.75 12.16 13.47
CA LEU A 220 -9.88 12.71 12.42
C LEU A 220 -10.16 14.19 12.13
N ILE A 221 -11.42 14.60 12.17
CA ILE A 221 -11.83 15.98 11.89
C ILE A 221 -11.16 16.98 12.85
N HIS A 222 -10.90 16.59 14.10
CA HIS A 222 -10.32 17.48 15.11
C HIS A 222 -8.81 17.69 14.96
N PHE A 223 -8.09 16.71 14.41
CA PHE A 223 -6.63 16.80 14.28
C PHE A 223 -6.11 16.77 12.84
N ARG A 224 -7.00 16.70 11.84
CA ARG A 224 -6.58 16.63 10.42
C ARG A 224 -5.70 17.80 9.99
N THR A 225 -6.05 19.04 10.44
CA THR A 225 -5.27 20.23 10.11
C THR A 225 -3.87 20.17 10.72
N GLN A 226 -3.77 19.77 11.98
CA GLN A 226 -2.49 19.59 12.65
C GLN A 226 -1.65 18.52 11.94
N LEU A 227 -2.26 17.36 11.60
CA LEU A 227 -1.59 16.30 10.87
C LEU A 227 -1.13 16.75 9.47
N THR A 228 -1.95 17.55 8.78
CA THR A 228 -1.57 18.15 7.49
C THR A 228 -0.37 19.08 7.65
N VAL A 229 -0.39 19.99 8.63
CA VAL A 229 0.73 20.91 8.90
C VAL A 229 2.00 20.12 9.20
N VAL A 230 1.93 19.12 10.08
CA VAL A 230 3.08 18.26 10.41
C VAL A 230 3.65 17.57 9.17
N CYS A 231 2.79 16.97 8.35
CA CYS A 231 3.24 16.29 7.12
C CYS A 231 3.88 17.27 6.13
N VAL A 232 3.28 18.45 5.92
CA VAL A 232 3.85 19.49 5.04
C VAL A 232 5.19 19.99 5.58
N THR A 233 5.29 20.24 6.89
CA THR A 233 6.56 20.66 7.52
C THR A 233 7.64 19.59 7.33
N ILE A 234 7.34 18.31 7.56
CA ILE A 234 8.29 17.22 7.32
C ILE A 234 8.75 17.20 5.87
N LEU A 235 7.82 17.36 4.91
CA LEU A 235 8.18 17.42 3.49
C LEU A 235 9.07 18.61 3.18
N MET A 236 8.71 19.79 3.63
CA MET A 236 9.53 21.00 3.41
C MET A 236 10.93 20.85 4.01
N CYS A 237 11.02 20.34 5.24
CA CYS A 237 12.31 20.10 5.91
C CYS A 237 13.15 19.04 5.18
N THR A 238 12.55 17.90 4.82
CA THR A 238 13.31 16.81 4.16
C THR A 238 13.77 17.21 2.76
N TYR A 239 12.91 17.82 1.93
CA TYR A 239 13.30 18.29 0.59
C TYR A 239 14.24 19.48 0.64
N GLY A 240 13.97 20.47 1.50
CA GLY A 240 14.81 21.65 1.67
C GLY A 240 16.21 21.27 2.16
N LEU A 241 16.30 20.45 3.22
CA LEU A 241 17.59 20.02 3.76
C LEU A 241 18.35 19.12 2.78
N ALA A 242 17.67 18.20 2.07
CA ALA A 242 18.31 17.39 1.05
C ALA A 242 18.91 18.24 -0.08
N THR A 243 18.23 19.31 -0.49
CA THR A 243 18.74 20.26 -1.50
C THR A 243 19.94 21.04 -0.99
N ILE A 244 19.90 21.58 0.23
CA ILE A 244 21.01 22.31 0.84
C ILE A 244 22.24 21.41 0.98
N LEU A 245 22.09 20.19 1.53
CA LEU A 245 23.19 19.26 1.69
C LEU A 245 23.80 18.80 0.36
N SER A 246 22.98 18.75 -0.70
CA SER A 246 23.45 18.46 -2.05
C SER A 246 24.27 19.63 -2.63
N SER A 247 23.85 20.89 -2.42
CA SER A 247 24.53 22.07 -2.98
C SER A 247 25.82 22.42 -2.21
N THR A 248 25.94 21.99 -0.96
CA THR A 248 27.12 22.27 -0.12
C THR A 248 28.20 21.17 -0.16
N GLY A 249 28.04 20.12 -0.99
CA GLY A 249 28.94 18.98 -1.05
C GLY A 249 28.90 18.06 0.17
N GLN A 250 28.04 18.32 1.15
CA GLN A 250 27.93 17.48 2.36
C GLN A 250 27.45 16.06 2.07
N ARG A 251 26.86 15.82 0.90
CA ARG A 251 26.45 14.48 0.44
C ARG A 251 27.63 13.58 0.07
N ASP A 252 28.84 14.08 -0.02
CA ASP A 252 30.05 13.27 -0.19
C ASP A 252 30.33 12.43 1.06
N ASN A 253 29.83 12.87 2.23
CA ASN A 253 29.81 12.04 3.42
C ASN A 253 28.75 10.94 3.26
N ARG A 254 29.20 9.70 3.29
CA ARG A 254 28.37 8.51 3.11
C ARG A 254 27.17 8.43 4.08
N VAL A 255 27.39 8.75 5.35
CA VAL A 255 26.30 8.70 6.35
C VAL A 255 25.24 9.74 6.01
N VAL A 256 25.66 10.96 5.67
CA VAL A 256 24.76 12.02 5.23
C VAL A 256 24.02 11.60 3.98
N PHE A 257 24.68 11.03 2.99
CA PHE A 257 24.06 10.52 1.76
C PHE A 257 22.96 9.49 2.07
N VAL A 258 23.26 8.45 2.85
CA VAL A 258 22.31 7.38 3.19
C VAL A 258 21.10 7.94 3.95
N LEU A 259 21.29 8.87 4.87
CA LEU A 259 20.21 9.44 5.67
C LEU A 259 19.31 10.37 4.84
N THR A 260 19.91 11.14 3.91
CA THR A 260 19.22 12.23 3.20
C THR A 260 18.76 11.88 1.79
N THR A 261 19.13 10.70 1.27
CA THR A 261 18.63 10.25 -0.03
C THR A 261 17.13 10.00 0.04
N MET A 262 16.45 10.38 -1.04
CA MET A 262 15.00 10.18 -1.23
C MET A 262 14.69 9.11 -2.27
N ASP A 263 15.72 8.42 -2.75
CA ASP A 263 15.58 7.37 -3.74
C ASP A 263 14.64 6.27 -3.22
N PRO A 264 13.69 5.80 -4.03
CA PRO A 264 12.59 4.95 -3.59
C PRO A 264 13.02 3.69 -2.87
N PHE A 265 14.08 3.08 -3.16
CA PHE A 265 14.51 1.81 -2.53
C PHE A 265 15.71 1.97 -1.58
N SER A 266 16.08 3.21 -1.26
CA SER A 266 17.21 3.49 -0.38
C SER A 266 16.96 3.15 1.09
N HIS A 267 15.68 3.16 1.50
CA HIS A 267 15.24 3.00 2.89
C HIS A 267 15.88 3.99 3.88
N GLY A 268 16.43 5.10 3.37
CA GLY A 268 17.00 6.18 4.17
C GLY A 268 15.94 6.94 4.98
N LEU A 269 16.40 7.71 5.98
CA LEU A 269 15.51 8.44 6.89
C LEU A 269 14.57 9.40 6.14
N PHE A 270 15.12 10.20 5.20
CA PHE A 270 14.32 11.18 4.45
C PHE A 270 13.33 10.51 3.50
N TYR A 271 13.72 9.37 2.91
CA TYR A 271 12.78 8.55 2.14
C TYR A 271 11.59 8.09 3.00
N ILE A 272 11.84 7.57 4.19
CA ILE A 272 10.79 7.05 5.09
C ILE A 272 9.86 8.18 5.52
N LEU A 273 10.40 9.30 5.99
CA LEU A 273 9.63 10.45 6.47
C LEU A 273 8.80 11.09 5.35
N SER A 274 9.41 11.34 4.20
CA SER A 274 8.70 11.93 3.05
C SER A 274 7.61 11.00 2.52
N THR A 275 7.89 9.69 2.44
CA THR A 275 6.92 8.69 1.95
C THR A 275 5.73 8.57 2.89
N ALA A 276 5.96 8.50 4.21
CA ALA A 276 4.88 8.46 5.20
C ALA A 276 4.02 9.73 5.13
N SER A 277 4.66 10.90 5.03
CA SER A 277 3.96 12.19 4.92
C SER A 277 3.13 12.29 3.65
N ILE A 278 3.65 11.86 2.49
CA ILE A 278 2.89 11.84 1.23
C ILE A 278 1.71 10.88 1.32
N ALA A 279 1.90 9.68 1.88
CA ALA A 279 0.81 8.70 2.03
C ALA A 279 -0.30 9.21 2.95
N LEU A 280 0.06 9.86 4.06
CA LEU A 280 -0.90 10.49 4.98
C LEU A 280 -1.65 11.64 4.30
N LEU A 281 -0.96 12.57 3.63
CA LEU A 281 -1.58 13.67 2.91
C LEU A 281 -2.51 13.17 1.80
N ALA A 282 -2.07 12.18 1.02
CA ALA A 282 -2.90 11.57 -0.01
C ALA A 282 -4.20 11.00 0.60
N PHE A 283 -4.09 10.25 1.71
CA PHE A 283 -5.27 9.75 2.42
C PHE A 283 -6.18 10.89 2.90
N LEU A 284 -5.63 11.92 3.56
CA LEU A 284 -6.42 13.04 4.09
C LEU A 284 -7.17 13.79 2.98
N ILE A 285 -6.48 14.11 1.88
CA ILE A 285 -7.06 14.84 0.74
C ILE A 285 -8.14 13.98 0.07
N ILE A 286 -7.83 12.72 -0.24
CA ILE A 286 -8.77 11.84 -0.93
C ILE A 286 -9.98 11.56 -0.04
N ASN A 287 -9.78 11.28 1.25
CA ASN A 287 -10.87 11.03 2.19
C ASN A 287 -11.82 12.23 2.28
N GLN A 288 -11.28 13.44 2.46
CA GLN A 288 -12.09 14.65 2.55
C GLN A 288 -12.84 14.93 1.24
N THR A 289 -12.19 14.79 0.09
CA THR A 289 -12.79 14.99 -1.22
C THR A 289 -13.89 13.96 -1.48
N ALA A 290 -13.62 12.68 -1.17
CA ALA A 290 -14.60 11.62 -1.36
C ALA A 290 -15.85 11.79 -0.46
N GLU A 291 -15.67 12.25 0.77
CA GLU A 291 -16.81 12.54 1.66
C GLU A 291 -17.62 13.75 1.17
N ARG A 292 -16.95 14.82 0.71
CA ARG A 292 -17.60 16.01 0.17
C ARG A 292 -18.42 15.73 -1.09
N PHE A 293 -17.92 14.86 -1.96
CA PHE A 293 -18.55 14.52 -3.25
C PHE A 293 -19.14 13.11 -3.26
N ALA A 294 -19.57 12.60 -2.10
CA ALA A 294 -20.00 11.22 -1.88
C ALA A 294 -21.13 10.75 -2.82
N SER A 295 -22.03 11.67 -3.25
CA SER A 295 -23.16 11.37 -4.13
C SER A 295 -22.81 11.35 -5.62
N THR A 296 -21.60 11.76 -6.02
CA THR A 296 -21.22 11.81 -7.43
C THR A 296 -20.98 10.40 -8.00
N LYS A 297 -21.32 10.23 -9.28
CA LYS A 297 -21.10 8.96 -10.01
C LYS A 297 -19.61 8.54 -9.95
N LEU A 298 -18.69 9.48 -10.07
CA LEU A 298 -17.25 9.21 -10.01
C LEU A 298 -16.85 8.60 -8.66
N VAL A 299 -17.22 9.25 -7.54
CA VAL A 299 -16.88 8.77 -6.20
C VAL A 299 -17.51 7.39 -5.93
N MET A 300 -18.76 7.20 -6.34
CA MET A 300 -19.44 5.90 -6.19
C MET A 300 -18.77 4.80 -7.02
N THR A 301 -18.30 5.11 -8.21
CA THR A 301 -17.58 4.16 -9.08
C THR A 301 -16.21 3.81 -8.49
N LEU A 302 -15.43 4.80 -8.05
CA LEU A 302 -14.15 4.58 -7.37
C LEU A 302 -14.33 3.79 -6.06
N ARG A 303 -15.39 4.07 -5.29
CA ARG A 303 -15.73 3.29 -4.10
C ARG A 303 -15.95 1.81 -4.43
N ARG A 304 -16.72 1.49 -5.48
CA ARG A 304 -16.96 0.12 -5.93
C ARG A 304 -15.66 -0.56 -6.33
N SER A 305 -14.82 0.11 -7.11
CA SER A 305 -13.49 -0.37 -7.50
C SER A 305 -12.58 -0.59 -6.27
N GLY A 306 -12.62 0.32 -5.29
CA GLY A 306 -11.88 0.18 -4.04
C GLY A 306 -12.31 -0.99 -3.16
N GLN A 307 -13.53 -1.50 -3.34
CA GLN A 307 -14.02 -2.72 -2.68
C GLN A 307 -13.59 -4.01 -3.38
N MET A 308 -13.03 -3.90 -4.59
CA MET A 308 -12.60 -5.00 -5.44
C MET A 308 -11.10 -4.92 -5.81
N THR A 309 -10.30 -4.31 -4.92
CA THR A 309 -8.88 -4.04 -5.19
C THR A 309 -8.04 -5.31 -5.36
N LEU A 310 -8.34 -6.38 -4.65
CA LEU A 310 -7.60 -7.65 -4.80
C LEU A 310 -7.92 -8.31 -6.14
N THR A 311 -9.19 -8.29 -6.55
CA THR A 311 -9.62 -8.76 -7.88
C THR A 311 -8.93 -7.96 -8.98
N LEU A 312 -8.96 -6.62 -8.91
CA LEU A 312 -8.33 -5.75 -9.90
C LEU A 312 -6.80 -5.91 -9.90
N TYR A 313 -6.19 -6.09 -8.72
CA TYR A 313 -4.76 -6.34 -8.62
C TYR A 313 -4.34 -7.64 -9.31
N LEU A 314 -5.08 -8.72 -9.16
CA LEU A 314 -4.79 -9.96 -9.89
C LEU A 314 -5.13 -9.84 -11.38
N ALA A 315 -6.21 -9.15 -11.71
CA ALA A 315 -6.63 -8.95 -13.09
C ALA A 315 -5.58 -8.19 -13.92
N HIS A 316 -4.89 -7.16 -13.33
CA HIS A 316 -3.89 -6.43 -14.10
C HIS A 316 -2.68 -7.29 -14.49
N VAL A 317 -2.27 -8.21 -13.62
CA VAL A 317 -1.22 -9.18 -13.93
C VAL A 317 -1.67 -10.13 -15.02
N LEU A 318 -2.88 -10.69 -14.90
CA LEU A 318 -3.43 -11.62 -15.88
C LEU A 318 -3.57 -10.98 -17.27
N VAL A 319 -4.10 -9.76 -17.34
CA VAL A 319 -4.26 -9.02 -18.60
C VAL A 319 -2.91 -8.74 -19.24
N PHE A 320 -1.89 -8.37 -18.44
CA PHE A 320 -0.54 -8.21 -18.94
C PHE A 320 0.00 -9.51 -19.55
N TYR A 321 -0.16 -10.64 -18.85
CA TYR A 321 0.30 -11.93 -19.35
C TYR A 321 -0.38 -12.33 -20.66
N ILE A 322 -1.70 -12.16 -20.74
CA ILE A 322 -2.47 -12.52 -21.95
C ILE A 322 -2.00 -11.66 -23.13
N LEU A 323 -1.94 -10.33 -22.96
CA LEU A 323 -1.75 -9.41 -24.09
C LEU A 323 -0.27 -9.16 -24.44
N VAL A 324 0.64 -9.29 -23.47
CA VAL A 324 2.07 -8.98 -23.67
C VAL A 324 2.90 -10.26 -23.79
N LYS A 325 2.70 -11.24 -22.89
CA LYS A 325 3.58 -12.41 -22.81
C LYS A 325 3.11 -13.60 -23.65
N TRP A 326 1.81 -13.85 -23.71
CA TRP A 326 1.27 -15.04 -24.40
C TRP A 326 0.86 -14.75 -25.84
N SER A 327 0.23 -13.62 -26.11
CA SER A 327 -0.22 -13.27 -27.46
C SER A 327 0.75 -12.37 -28.22
N ASP A 328 1.74 -11.80 -27.54
CA ASP A 328 2.72 -10.85 -28.11
C ASP A 328 2.09 -9.70 -28.91
N LEU A 329 0.84 -9.34 -28.50
CA LEU A 329 0.07 -8.26 -29.17
C LEU A 329 0.63 -6.88 -28.85
N ILE A 330 1.29 -6.72 -27.70
CA ILE A 330 1.80 -5.42 -27.21
C ILE A 330 3.26 -5.59 -26.84
N GLY A 331 4.14 -4.92 -27.57
CA GLY A 331 5.58 -4.85 -27.26
C GLY A 331 5.92 -3.74 -26.29
N ALA A 332 7.06 -3.86 -25.61
CA ALA A 332 7.65 -2.79 -24.82
C ALA A 332 8.24 -1.72 -25.75
N THR A 333 7.69 -0.50 -25.76
CA THR A 333 8.13 0.57 -26.64
C THR A 333 8.41 1.88 -25.92
N GLY A 334 7.74 2.19 -24.81
CA GLY A 334 7.96 3.42 -24.08
C GLY A 334 6.83 3.79 -23.11
N LEU A 335 6.91 5.02 -22.60
CA LEU A 335 5.94 5.54 -21.63
C LEU A 335 4.51 5.64 -22.19
N ASP A 336 4.38 6.04 -23.45
CA ASP A 336 3.10 6.17 -24.14
C ASP A 336 2.35 4.84 -24.22
N THR A 337 3.03 3.75 -24.57
CA THR A 337 2.47 2.40 -24.58
C THR A 337 2.04 1.96 -23.18
N SER A 338 2.90 2.15 -22.19
CA SER A 338 2.58 1.74 -20.80
C SER A 338 1.43 2.55 -20.20
N LEU A 339 1.37 3.87 -20.46
CA LEU A 339 0.26 4.71 -20.01
C LEU A 339 -1.04 4.38 -20.74
N THR A 340 -0.99 4.19 -22.07
CA THR A 340 -2.16 3.80 -22.85
C THR A 340 -2.70 2.46 -22.37
N PHE A 341 -1.81 1.49 -22.15
CA PHE A 341 -2.20 0.18 -21.61
C PHE A 341 -2.86 0.28 -20.24
N ALA A 342 -2.28 1.11 -19.35
CA ALA A 342 -2.86 1.36 -18.03
C ALA A 342 -4.23 2.03 -18.11
N VAL A 343 -4.40 3.04 -18.98
CA VAL A 343 -5.69 3.73 -19.19
C VAL A 343 -6.74 2.75 -19.73
N CYS A 344 -6.40 1.97 -20.76
CA CYS A 344 -7.30 0.95 -21.31
C CYS A 344 -7.69 -0.06 -20.22
N PHE A 345 -6.72 -0.61 -19.47
CA PHE A 345 -7.01 -1.51 -18.36
C PHE A 345 -7.99 -0.90 -17.37
N TRP A 346 -7.80 0.38 -17.00
CA TRP A 346 -8.67 1.03 -16.00
C TRP A 346 -10.06 1.34 -16.54
N ILE A 347 -10.21 1.72 -17.81
CA ILE A 347 -11.53 1.90 -18.43
C ILE A 347 -12.31 0.58 -18.37
N PHE A 348 -11.72 -0.53 -18.80
CA PHE A 348 -12.34 -1.85 -18.76
C PHE A 348 -12.54 -2.36 -17.32
N GLY A 349 -11.54 -2.23 -16.46
CA GLY A 349 -11.58 -2.69 -15.07
C GLY A 349 -12.65 -1.97 -14.24
N ILE A 350 -12.75 -0.65 -14.36
CA ILE A 350 -13.80 0.14 -13.69
C ILE A 350 -15.18 -0.21 -14.21
N SER A 351 -15.34 -0.39 -15.53
CA SER A 351 -16.60 -0.79 -16.13
C SER A 351 -17.01 -2.20 -15.67
N ALA A 352 -16.07 -3.15 -15.69
CA ALA A 352 -16.31 -4.51 -15.23
C ALA A 352 -16.65 -4.56 -13.73
N THR A 353 -15.95 -3.78 -12.89
CA THR A 353 -16.28 -3.73 -11.45
C THR A 353 -17.65 -3.11 -11.18
N SER A 354 -18.05 -2.10 -11.96
CA SER A 354 -19.37 -1.48 -11.83
C SER A 354 -20.49 -2.45 -12.19
N LEU A 355 -20.32 -3.20 -13.29
CA LEU A 355 -21.25 -4.24 -13.74
C LEU A 355 -21.30 -5.39 -12.75
N TRP A 356 -20.14 -5.90 -12.33
CA TRP A 356 -20.05 -6.97 -11.34
C TRP A 356 -20.72 -6.59 -10.02
N HIS A 357 -20.44 -5.38 -9.54
CA HIS A 357 -20.98 -4.91 -8.26
C HIS A 357 -22.51 -4.82 -8.29
N HIS A 358 -23.11 -4.48 -9.44
CA HIS A 358 -24.56 -4.42 -9.62
C HIS A 358 -25.21 -5.80 -9.42
N HIS A 359 -24.62 -6.85 -9.96
CA HIS A 359 -25.21 -8.20 -9.93
C HIS A 359 -24.76 -9.03 -8.71
N PHE A 360 -23.50 -8.89 -8.30
CA PHE A 360 -22.88 -9.79 -7.34
C PHE A 360 -22.34 -9.08 -6.09
N GLY A 361 -22.25 -7.76 -6.08
CA GLY A 361 -21.70 -6.98 -4.96
C GLY A 361 -20.19 -7.05 -4.89
N ARG A 362 -19.63 -7.79 -3.92
CA ARG A 362 -18.17 -7.87 -3.71
C ARG A 362 -17.46 -8.64 -4.81
N GLY A 363 -16.19 -8.32 -5.04
CA GLY A 363 -15.35 -9.01 -6.00
C GLY A 363 -15.18 -10.51 -5.73
N PRO A 364 -14.93 -11.32 -6.76
CA PRO A 364 -14.80 -12.76 -6.62
C PRO A 364 -13.62 -13.15 -5.71
N ILE A 365 -12.48 -12.52 -5.89
CA ILE A 365 -11.29 -12.82 -5.09
C ILE A 365 -11.44 -12.33 -3.65
N GLU A 366 -12.10 -11.18 -3.42
CA GLU A 366 -12.43 -10.71 -2.07
C GLU A 366 -13.38 -11.66 -1.33
N ARG A 367 -14.30 -12.31 -2.05
CA ARG A 367 -15.15 -13.34 -1.46
C ARG A 367 -14.37 -14.56 -1.04
N LEU A 368 -13.53 -15.09 -1.93
CA LEU A 368 -12.65 -16.23 -1.66
C LEU A 368 -11.71 -15.92 -0.49
N TYR A 369 -11.06 -14.76 -0.53
CA TYR A 369 -10.17 -14.30 0.55
C TYR A 369 -10.85 -14.22 1.92
N ARG A 370 -12.12 -13.81 1.95
CA ARG A 370 -12.90 -13.77 3.20
C ARG A 370 -13.38 -15.14 3.63
N LEU A 371 -13.71 -16.03 2.70
CA LEU A 371 -14.12 -17.39 3.01
C LEU A 371 -12.99 -18.15 3.74
N ILE A 372 -11.77 -18.00 3.25
CA ILE A 372 -10.59 -18.68 3.82
C ILE A 372 -10.07 -17.93 5.06
N GLY A 373 -10.02 -16.60 5.00
CA GLY A 373 -9.42 -15.75 6.03
C GLY A 373 -10.37 -15.34 7.17
N GLY A 374 -11.65 -15.67 7.10
CA GLY A 374 -12.65 -15.40 8.15
C GLY A 374 -13.24 -14.01 8.15
#